data_9355cb4fc86033f47d6207f0858e1238
#
_entry.id   9355cb4fc86033f47d6207f0858e1238
#
_cell.length_a   1.000
_cell.length_b   1.000
_cell.length_c   1.000
_cell.angle_alpha   90.00
_cell.angle_beta   90.00
_cell.angle_gamma   90.00
#
_symmetry.space_group_name_H-M   'P 1'
#
loop_
_entity.id
_entity.type
_entity.pdbx_description
1 polymer ?
#
loop_
_entity_poly.entity_id
_entity_poly.type
_entity_poly.pdbx_seq_one_letter_code
_entity_poly.pdbx_strand_id
1 'polypeptide(L)'
;HVAVCANEQGAIMQVAHDPSHLGRKATATAVADDAVLQLTKVKDQARGVALVTSTHLAKERTDAIEVWIEHREGVALSSLLPYQRPTLGGVITFGQLRAFTGVRRVWWSRASRPTTP
;
A
#
# COMPACT_ATOMS: atom_id res chain seq x y z
N HIS A 1 -7.29 -0.64 -4.90
CA HIS A 1 -6.57 -0.47 -3.63
C HIS A 1 -7.22 -1.32 -2.55
N VAL A 2 -6.42 -2.10 -1.86
CA VAL A 2 -6.87 -2.90 -0.72
C VAL A 2 -6.04 -2.49 0.50
N ALA A 3 -6.71 -2.04 1.55
CA ALA A 3 -6.07 -1.65 2.80
C ALA A 3 -6.28 -2.75 3.83
N VAL A 4 -5.23 -3.15 4.51
CA VAL A 4 -5.29 -4.20 5.54
C VAL A 4 -4.50 -3.76 6.76
N CYS A 5 -4.86 -4.31 7.92
CA CYS A 5 -4.08 -4.14 9.14
C CYS A 5 -3.90 -5.47 9.85
N ALA A 6 -2.85 -5.57 10.64
CA ALA A 6 -2.61 -6.69 11.54
C ALA A 6 -2.81 -6.19 12.98
N ASN A 7 -3.66 -6.88 13.76
CA ASN A 7 -3.89 -6.49 15.15
C ASN A 7 -2.78 -7.00 16.08
N GLU A 8 -2.92 -6.76 17.37
CA GLU A 8 -1.93 -7.16 18.37
C GLU A 8 -1.70 -8.67 18.42
N GLN A 9 -2.71 -9.46 18.07
CA GLN A 9 -2.62 -10.91 18.03
C GLN A 9 -2.10 -11.44 16.69
N GLY A 10 -1.81 -10.53 15.73
CA GLY A 10 -1.33 -10.92 14.41
C GLY A 10 -2.43 -11.28 13.41
N ALA A 11 -3.69 -11.11 13.77
CA ALA A 11 -4.77 -11.36 12.84
C ALA A 11 -4.83 -10.26 11.78
N ILE A 12 -4.99 -10.66 10.52
CA ILE A 12 -5.05 -9.73 9.40
C ILE A 12 -6.51 -9.40 9.12
N MET A 13 -6.81 -8.12 9.01
CA MET A 13 -8.14 -7.63 8.74
C MET A 13 -8.12 -6.62 7.61
N GLN A 14 -9.12 -6.69 6.73
CA GLN A 14 -9.29 -5.68 5.68
C GLN A 14 -9.92 -4.43 6.31
N VAL A 15 -9.35 -3.28 5.99
CA VAL A 15 -9.86 -1.99 6.45
C VAL A 15 -10.80 -1.44 5.39
N ALA A 16 -12.01 -1.05 5.78
CA ALA A 16 -12.98 -0.51 4.86
C ALA A 16 -12.44 0.77 4.21
N HIS A 17 -12.50 0.80 2.89
CA HIS A 17 -12.04 1.93 2.11
C HIS A 17 -12.94 2.10 0.91
N ASP A 18 -13.68 3.21 0.87
CA ASP A 18 -14.54 3.56 -0.24
C ASP A 18 -14.15 4.93 -0.77
N PRO A 19 -13.44 4.97 -1.91
CA PRO A 19 -13.00 6.23 -2.48
C PRO A 19 -14.07 6.97 -3.29
N SER A 20 -15.29 6.47 -3.35
CA SER A 20 -16.34 7.07 -4.18
C SER A 20 -16.63 8.52 -3.82
N HIS A 21 -16.44 8.91 -2.55
CA HIS A 21 -16.64 10.29 -2.10
C HIS A 21 -15.62 11.27 -2.71
N LEU A 22 -14.53 10.78 -3.28
CA LEU A 22 -13.52 11.61 -3.93
C LEU A 22 -13.91 12.02 -5.35
N GLY A 23 -14.98 11.43 -5.91
CA GLY A 23 -15.45 11.73 -7.24
C GLY A 23 -14.81 10.86 -8.32
N ARG A 24 -15.37 10.94 -9.53
CA ARG A 24 -14.95 10.10 -10.66
C ARG A 24 -13.55 10.42 -11.18
N LYS A 25 -13.09 11.65 -10.96
CA LYS A 25 -11.80 12.11 -11.47
C LYS A 25 -10.70 12.06 -10.42
N ALA A 26 -10.93 11.35 -9.34
CA ALA A 26 -9.92 11.21 -8.29
C ALA A 26 -8.66 10.55 -8.87
N THR A 27 -7.50 11.12 -8.56
CA THR A 27 -6.23 10.54 -8.98
C THR A 27 -5.90 9.30 -8.17
N ALA A 28 -5.01 8.45 -8.70
CA ALA A 28 -4.52 7.30 -7.94
C ALA A 28 -3.87 7.73 -6.62
N THR A 29 -3.17 8.87 -6.63
CA THR A 29 -2.57 9.43 -5.41
C THR A 29 -3.63 9.81 -4.39
N ALA A 30 -4.71 10.46 -4.82
CA ALA A 30 -5.80 10.84 -3.91
C ALA A 30 -6.48 9.61 -3.30
N VAL A 31 -6.68 8.56 -4.07
CA VAL A 31 -7.25 7.30 -3.60
C VAL A 31 -6.32 6.64 -2.58
N ALA A 32 -5.02 6.61 -2.87
CA ALA A 32 -4.03 6.05 -1.96
C ALA A 32 -3.95 6.85 -0.65
N ASP A 33 -3.99 8.18 -0.73
CA ASP A 33 -3.97 9.03 0.46
C ASP A 33 -5.20 8.81 1.33
N ASP A 34 -6.36 8.62 0.70
CA ASP A 34 -7.58 8.31 1.45
C ASP A 34 -7.47 6.95 2.14
N ALA A 35 -6.91 5.95 1.47
CA ALA A 35 -6.67 4.64 2.08
C ALA A 35 -5.74 4.76 3.29
N VAL A 36 -4.67 5.53 3.18
CA VAL A 36 -3.75 5.78 4.29
C VAL A 36 -4.46 6.47 5.45
N LEU A 37 -5.36 7.40 5.15
CA LEU A 37 -6.18 8.06 6.18
C LEU A 37 -7.02 7.03 6.94
N GLN A 38 -7.66 6.09 6.24
CA GLN A 38 -8.44 5.04 6.90
C GLN A 38 -7.56 4.13 7.75
N LEU A 39 -6.37 3.78 7.27
CA LEU A 39 -5.41 3.00 8.06
C LEU A 39 -4.96 3.76 9.31
N THR A 40 -4.76 5.06 9.20
CA THR A 40 -4.37 5.91 10.33
C THR A 40 -5.43 5.92 11.42
N LYS A 41 -6.70 5.84 11.05
CA LYS A 41 -7.81 5.79 12.03
C LYS A 41 -7.79 4.54 12.89
N VAL A 42 -7.18 3.45 12.41
CA VAL A 42 -7.13 2.17 13.17
C VAL A 42 -5.74 1.87 13.73
N LYS A 43 -4.81 2.80 13.60
CA LYS A 43 -3.40 2.54 13.96
C LYS A 43 -3.18 2.13 15.41
N ASP A 44 -4.00 2.64 16.33
CA ASP A 44 -3.84 2.34 17.75
C ASP A 44 -4.22 0.90 18.10
N GLN A 45 -4.94 0.23 17.20
CA GLN A 45 -5.36 -1.17 17.35
C GLN A 45 -4.53 -2.10 16.46
N ALA A 46 -3.58 -1.56 15.74
CA ALA A 46 -2.81 -2.31 14.76
C ALA A 46 -1.32 -2.33 15.13
N ARG A 47 -0.66 -3.41 14.82
CA ARG A 47 0.80 -3.49 14.89
C ARG A 47 1.45 -3.27 13.54
N GLY A 48 0.71 -3.43 12.46
CA GLY A 48 1.16 -3.19 11.11
C GLY A 48 0.01 -2.91 10.17
N VAL A 49 0.30 -2.22 9.08
CA VAL A 49 -0.66 -1.89 8.04
C VAL A 49 -0.04 -2.13 6.68
N ALA A 50 -0.88 -2.36 5.68
CA ALA A 50 -0.42 -2.52 4.31
C ALA A 50 -1.46 -1.94 3.34
N LEU A 51 -0.96 -1.46 2.22
CA LEU A 51 -1.78 -1.01 1.10
C LEU A 51 -1.33 -1.76 -0.15
N VAL A 52 -2.27 -2.47 -0.78
CA VAL A 52 -2.03 -3.22 -2.00
C VAL A 52 -2.68 -2.47 -3.16
N THR A 53 -1.91 -2.20 -4.19
CA THR A 53 -2.34 -1.36 -5.31
C THR A 53 -1.91 -1.99 -6.63
N SER A 54 -2.77 -1.92 -7.64
CA SER A 54 -2.35 -2.18 -9.03
C SER A 54 -1.75 -0.90 -9.60
N THR A 55 -0.64 -1.05 -10.30
CA THR A 55 0.03 0.08 -10.94
C THR A 55 0.52 -0.36 -12.32
N HIS A 56 0.94 0.62 -13.13
CA HIS A 56 1.48 0.36 -14.46
C HIS A 56 2.89 0.92 -14.55
N LEU A 57 3.83 0.07 -14.96
CA LEU A 57 5.22 0.47 -15.17
C LEU A 57 5.39 0.89 -16.63
N ALA A 58 5.28 2.19 -16.88
CA ALA A 58 5.23 2.71 -18.24
C ALA A 58 6.50 2.42 -19.04
N LYS A 59 7.67 2.52 -18.43
CA LYS A 59 8.94 2.26 -19.12
C LYS A 59 9.09 0.81 -19.54
N GLU A 60 8.55 -0.10 -18.76
CA GLU A 60 8.64 -1.54 -19.02
C GLU A 60 7.41 -2.06 -19.74
N ARG A 61 6.39 -1.23 -19.92
CA ARG A 61 5.11 -1.58 -20.55
C ARG A 61 4.48 -2.80 -19.89
N THR A 62 4.50 -2.84 -18.57
CA THR A 62 3.93 -3.95 -17.83
C THR A 62 3.15 -3.46 -16.62
N ASP A 63 2.18 -4.24 -16.20
CA ASP A 63 1.46 -3.98 -14.96
C ASP A 63 2.25 -4.52 -13.78
N ALA A 64 1.95 -4.02 -12.59
CA ALA A 64 2.57 -4.49 -11.37
C ALA A 64 1.62 -4.39 -10.20
N ILE A 65 1.82 -5.26 -9.22
CA ILE A 65 1.19 -5.15 -7.92
C ILE A 65 2.19 -4.47 -7.01
N GLU A 66 1.78 -3.37 -6.40
CA GLU A 66 2.57 -2.69 -5.39
C GLU A 66 2.02 -3.02 -4.01
N VAL A 67 2.89 -3.40 -3.09
CA VAL A 67 2.53 -3.62 -1.69
C VAL A 67 3.40 -2.71 -0.84
N TRP A 68 2.74 -1.78 -0.15
CA TRP A 68 3.39 -0.93 0.84
C TRP A 68 3.01 -1.45 2.21
N ILE A 69 3.99 -1.62 3.09
CA ILE A 69 3.79 -2.14 4.44
C ILE A 69 4.51 -1.20 5.41
N GLU A 70 3.84 -0.89 6.50
CA GLU A 70 4.46 -0.15 7.60
C GLU A 70 4.17 -0.86 8.91
N HIS A 71 5.20 -1.03 9.73
CA HIS A 71 5.09 -1.57 11.09
C HIS A 71 5.26 -0.43 12.09
N ARG A 72 4.49 -0.47 13.17
CA ARG A 72 4.53 0.59 14.19
C ARG A 72 5.92 0.77 14.82
N GLU A 73 6.76 -0.28 14.79
CA GLU A 73 8.12 -0.23 15.31
C GLU A 73 9.08 0.54 14.41
N GLY A 74 8.63 1.06 13.29
CA GLY A 74 9.41 1.96 12.48
C GLY A 74 9.87 1.44 11.13
N VAL A 75 9.55 0.20 10.80
CA VAL A 75 9.91 -0.38 9.51
C VAL A 75 8.83 -0.03 8.49
N ALA A 76 9.25 0.40 7.30
CA ALA A 76 8.38 0.55 6.16
C ALA A 76 9.06 -0.02 4.92
N LEU A 77 8.31 -0.79 4.15
CA LEU A 77 8.78 -1.45 2.93
C LEU A 77 7.78 -1.23 1.81
N SER A 78 8.32 -1.08 0.60
CA SER A 78 7.53 -1.14 -0.63
C SER A 78 8.07 -2.24 -1.51
N SER A 79 7.17 -2.98 -2.14
CA SER A 79 7.57 -4.00 -3.09
C SER A 79 6.74 -3.89 -4.36
N LEU A 80 7.34 -4.27 -5.49
CA LEU A 80 6.69 -4.31 -6.79
C LEU A 80 6.83 -5.70 -7.35
N LEU A 81 5.70 -6.26 -7.77
CA LEU A 81 5.67 -7.55 -8.47
C LEU A 81 5.10 -7.31 -9.86
N PRO A 82 5.95 -7.23 -10.90
CA PRO A 82 5.47 -7.10 -12.27
C PRO A 82 4.72 -8.35 -12.71
N TYR A 83 3.69 -8.16 -13.52
CA TYR A 83 2.97 -9.29 -14.09
C TYR A 83 2.50 -8.95 -15.50
N GLN A 84 2.27 -9.98 -16.29
CA GLN A 84 1.73 -9.85 -17.64
C GLN A 84 0.47 -10.69 -17.77
N ARG A 85 -0.55 -10.08 -18.35
CA ARG A 85 -1.78 -10.77 -18.70
C ARG A 85 -1.64 -11.33 -20.10
N PRO A 86 -2.04 -12.58 -20.32
CA PRO A 86 -2.04 -13.14 -21.68
C PRO A 86 -3.12 -12.46 -22.53
N THR A 87 -2.83 -12.30 -23.82
CA THR A 87 -3.76 -11.65 -24.75
C THR A 87 -4.91 -12.58 -25.16
N LEU A 88 -4.70 -13.89 -25.10
CA LEU A 88 -5.69 -14.89 -25.55
C LEU A 88 -5.71 -16.06 -24.57
N GLY A 89 -6.42 -15.89 -23.48
CA GLY A 89 -6.64 -16.96 -22.51
C GLY A 89 -5.36 -17.75 -22.21
N GLY A 90 -4.67 -17.46 -21.22
CA GLY A 90 -3.48 -18.14 -20.76
C GLY A 90 -3.27 -17.83 -19.29
N VAL A 91 -2.12 -18.16 -18.81
CA VAL A 91 -1.77 -17.95 -17.39
C VAL A 91 -1.09 -16.62 -17.21
N ILE A 92 -1.45 -15.89 -16.16
CA ILE A 92 -0.71 -14.68 -15.76
C ILE A 92 0.71 -15.09 -15.39
N THR A 93 1.69 -14.39 -15.94
CA THR A 93 3.10 -14.62 -15.61
C THR A 93 3.63 -13.47 -14.78
N PHE A 94 4.43 -13.80 -13.76
CA PHE A 94 5.00 -12.84 -12.86
C PHE A 94 6.47 -12.61 -13.15
N GLY A 95 6.91 -11.36 -13.05
CA GLY A 95 8.31 -11.01 -13.12
C GLY A 95 8.99 -11.14 -11.77
N GLN A 96 10.17 -10.55 -11.67
CA GLN A 96 10.96 -10.60 -10.46
C GLN A 96 10.44 -9.59 -9.44
N LEU A 97 10.24 -10.03 -8.20
CA LEU A 97 9.86 -9.16 -7.10
C LEU A 97 10.97 -8.16 -6.81
N ARG A 98 10.60 -6.89 -6.67
CA ARG A 98 11.51 -5.80 -6.30
C ARG A 98 11.08 -5.25 -4.95
N ALA A 99 12.04 -5.05 -4.06
CA ALA A 99 11.77 -4.51 -2.73
C ALA A 99 12.57 -3.23 -2.51
N PHE A 100 11.93 -2.26 -1.88
CA PHE A 100 12.51 -0.95 -1.62
C PHE A 100 12.20 -0.53 -0.19
N THR A 101 12.99 0.40 0.35
CA THR A 101 12.63 1.07 1.58
C THR A 101 11.35 1.87 1.34
N GLY A 102 10.34 1.65 2.17
CA GLY A 102 9.08 2.38 2.08
C GLY A 102 9.12 3.69 2.86
N VAL A 103 8.13 4.53 2.57
CA VAL A 103 7.93 5.78 3.30
C VAL A 103 6.96 5.53 4.43
N ARG A 104 7.27 6.01 5.62
CA ARG A 104 6.37 5.91 6.76
C ARG A 104 5.24 6.92 6.61
N ARG A 105 4.00 6.48 6.73
CA ARG A 105 2.81 7.32 6.50
C ARG A 105 1.81 7.29 7.64
N VAL A 106 1.69 6.16 8.37
CA VAL A 106 0.67 5.96 9.37
C VAL A 106 1.17 6.34 10.77
N TRP A 107 2.32 5.81 11.16
CA TRP A 107 2.92 6.13 12.46
C TRP A 107 3.91 7.29 12.39
N TRP A 108 4.01 7.92 11.23
CA TRP A 108 4.81 9.11 11.08
C TRP A 108 4.06 10.28 11.69
N SER A 109 4.44 10.65 12.90
CA SER A 109 3.95 11.84 13.56
C SER A 109 5.11 12.80 13.74
N ARG A 110 4.81 14.04 14.17
CA ARG A 110 5.86 14.99 14.50
C ARG A 110 6.80 14.46 15.58
N ALA A 111 6.26 13.69 16.52
CA ALA A 111 7.05 13.10 17.59
C ALA A 111 7.96 11.98 17.10
N SER A 112 7.57 11.26 16.06
CA SER A 112 8.35 10.16 15.50
C SER A 112 9.18 10.58 14.29
N ARG A 113 9.03 11.80 13.83
CA ARG A 113 9.94 12.33 12.81
C ARG A 113 11.34 12.38 13.39
N PRO A 114 12.37 11.98 12.60
CA PRO A 114 13.72 12.33 13.00
C PRO A 114 13.68 13.83 13.23
N THR A 115 13.84 14.24 14.46
CA THR A 115 14.08 15.63 14.74
C THR A 115 15.34 15.99 14.01
N THR A 116 15.16 16.58 12.86
CA THR A 116 16.25 17.32 12.32
C THR A 116 16.64 18.32 13.39
N PRO A 117 17.83 18.17 13.88
CA PRO A 117 18.31 19.26 14.63
C PRO A 117 18.21 20.47 13.76
#